data_82f0a878b3472f86796de8ecf1459ee6
#
_entry.id   82f0a878b3472f86796de8ecf1459ee6
#
_cell.length_a   1.000
_cell.length_b   1.000
_cell.length_c   1.000
_cell.angle_alpha   90.00
_cell.angle_beta   90.00
_cell.angle_gamma   90.00
#
_symmetry.space_group_name_H-M   'P 1'
#
loop_
_entity.id
_entity.type
_entity.pdbx_description
1 polymer ?
#
loop_
_entity_poly.entity_id
_entity_poly.type
_entity_poly.pdbx_seq_one_letter_code
_entity_poly.pdbx_strand_id
1 'polypeptide(L)'
;MKRLITTQMLLAIGMMATAQVKTPVTEFNLAGPYAVSAPFAIDTVDVQGKKFDPVSQLGSIALTSHFTGKFSGQVLPSLPDSKSVGLLSFYVNNSDFIKGKIEVKGPKHSKLFIDGVEAGGELKLAPEHHTFTIQYLAEPKDTDSIQVVFDTPTSITYQLTPNHPYMVHDLTDGKRVRGINLSADGQFVCVSYQTTDRGGNTRWNYELRDVKSGRLISQPSRNPRWMPKSIAWLEEEKEGSHRVLYKVDPKTGVRTRFAYDIPEGSYTVSPTEDYLIFTLEEEGPQEDKEVFEILEMDDRQPGWRKRNYLAKYDIKTGITQRITFGNKGEYLYDISQDGSKLLVISNRSRLTKRPTTVSDVFVMDAHTLKVDTLLSGAEFLGGGSFSPDGSQILFVGNPEAFNRIGCQLPAEVTPSMTENELFLFDIASKQVKPLTKDFDPSIDDVDWSWADGQIYFSAEDRDYVNMFVLNPKTGIITKLPVKGDYTYRFNMAAHVPVLAYLSYKTMEPASAYVATIKNAKFNAHSSMFNGKEALGDAEIGTCQDWNFTNSKGDTVYGRLYLPKDFDATKKYPMIVYYYGGCSPVSRYFESPYAPQYWNSLGYVAYILEPSGATGFGQE
;
A
#
# COMPACT_ATOMS: atom_id res chain seq x y z
N MET A 1 -30.74 17.36 -66.29
CA MET A 1 -31.89 17.53 -65.36
C MET A 1 -31.96 16.28 -64.51
N LYS A 2 -31.40 16.31 -63.30
CA LYS A 2 -31.60 15.30 -62.25
C LYS A 2 -31.92 16.04 -60.97
N ARG A 3 -33.15 15.89 -60.50
CA ARG A 3 -33.63 16.49 -59.25
C ARG A 3 -32.97 15.73 -58.07
N LEU A 4 -32.28 16.47 -57.23
CA LEU A 4 -31.86 16.03 -55.89
C LEU A 4 -33.05 16.16 -54.94
N ILE A 5 -33.52 15.08 -54.41
CA ILE A 5 -34.50 15.08 -53.32
C ILE A 5 -33.68 14.98 -52.04
N THR A 6 -33.61 16.08 -51.29
CA THR A 6 -33.01 16.14 -49.97
C THR A 6 -34.07 15.76 -48.95
N THR A 7 -33.99 14.56 -48.40
CA THR A 7 -34.85 14.15 -47.28
C THR A 7 -34.22 14.67 -46.01
N GLN A 8 -34.78 15.68 -45.44
CA GLN A 8 -34.49 16.14 -44.07
C GLN A 8 -35.14 15.16 -43.08
N MET A 9 -34.32 14.31 -42.47
CA MET A 9 -34.72 13.50 -41.33
C MET A 9 -34.68 14.42 -40.08
N LEU A 10 -35.82 14.94 -39.67
CA LEU A 10 -35.96 15.56 -38.35
C LEU A 10 -35.80 14.44 -37.30
N LEU A 11 -34.68 14.44 -36.60
CA LEU A 11 -34.54 13.69 -35.34
C LEU A 11 -35.34 14.46 -34.28
N ALA A 12 -36.58 14.05 -34.06
CA ALA A 12 -37.31 14.42 -32.85
C ALA A 12 -36.69 13.68 -31.68
N ILE A 13 -35.76 14.33 -30.97
CA ILE A 13 -35.36 13.89 -29.63
C ILE A 13 -36.55 14.18 -28.73
N GLY A 14 -37.43 13.20 -28.60
CA GLY A 14 -38.45 13.22 -27.56
C GLY A 14 -37.76 13.20 -26.22
N MET A 15 -37.71 14.34 -25.52
CA MET A 15 -37.53 14.35 -24.07
C MET A 15 -38.70 13.57 -23.48
N MET A 16 -38.54 12.26 -23.27
CA MET A 16 -39.42 11.55 -22.37
C MET A 16 -39.23 12.18 -21.00
N ALA A 17 -40.15 12.98 -20.56
CA ALA A 17 -40.29 13.37 -19.17
C ALA A 17 -40.54 12.06 -18.41
N THR A 18 -39.52 11.48 -17.82
CA THR A 18 -39.69 10.35 -16.94
C THR A 18 -40.54 10.83 -15.77
N ALA A 19 -41.68 10.16 -15.56
CA ALA A 19 -42.54 10.43 -14.41
C ALA A 19 -41.71 10.30 -13.13
N GLN A 20 -41.67 11.36 -12.34
CA GLN A 20 -40.96 11.33 -11.06
C GLN A 20 -41.73 10.48 -10.07
N VAL A 21 -41.01 9.65 -9.31
CA VAL A 21 -41.54 8.77 -8.27
C VAL A 21 -41.23 9.37 -6.92
N LYS A 22 -42.28 9.51 -6.10
CA LYS A 22 -42.14 9.97 -4.72
C LYS A 22 -41.95 8.80 -3.77
N THR A 23 -40.81 8.74 -3.12
CA THR A 23 -40.48 7.70 -2.12
C THR A 23 -40.37 8.34 -0.74
N PRO A 24 -41.31 8.08 0.19
CA PRO A 24 -41.23 8.59 1.55
C PRO A 24 -40.20 7.76 2.36
N VAL A 25 -39.47 8.43 3.25
CA VAL A 25 -38.67 7.80 4.30
C VAL A 25 -39.48 7.84 5.59
N THR A 26 -39.83 6.67 6.13
CA THR A 26 -40.74 6.53 7.27
C THR A 26 -40.06 6.07 8.55
N GLU A 27 -38.83 5.54 8.46
CA GLU A 27 -38.04 5.07 9.59
C GLU A 27 -36.64 5.65 9.57
N PHE A 28 -36.11 5.93 10.75
CA PHE A 28 -34.79 6.54 10.94
C PHE A 28 -34.07 5.90 12.12
N ASN A 29 -32.75 5.89 12.10
CA ASN A 29 -31.95 5.78 13.31
C ASN A 29 -32.01 7.12 14.06
N LEU A 30 -32.14 7.08 15.37
CA LEU A 30 -32.21 8.25 16.23
C LEU A 30 -31.01 8.32 17.16
N ALA A 31 -30.36 9.48 17.23
CA ALA A 31 -29.43 9.84 18.29
C ALA A 31 -29.93 11.08 19.04
N GLY A 32 -29.94 11.01 20.36
CA GLY A 32 -30.51 12.05 21.21
C GLY A 32 -31.98 11.79 21.57
N PRO A 33 -32.73 12.82 22.03
CA PRO A 33 -32.35 14.25 22.08
C PRO A 33 -31.30 14.58 23.15
N TYR A 34 -30.34 15.45 22.80
CA TYR A 34 -29.29 15.91 23.71
C TYR A 34 -29.54 17.36 24.12
N ALA A 35 -29.49 17.64 25.42
CA ALA A 35 -29.67 19.01 25.93
C ALA A 35 -28.57 19.94 25.37
N VAL A 36 -28.97 21.12 24.93
CA VAL A 36 -28.07 22.16 24.46
C VAL A 36 -28.40 23.48 25.14
N SER A 37 -27.35 24.23 25.49
CA SER A 37 -27.49 25.55 26.09
C SER A 37 -27.29 26.63 25.03
N ALA A 38 -28.02 27.73 25.17
CA ALA A 38 -27.75 28.92 24.39
C ALA A 38 -26.40 29.55 24.77
N PRO A 39 -25.68 30.17 23.84
CA PRO A 39 -24.47 30.94 24.16
C PRO A 39 -24.78 32.09 25.12
N PHE A 40 -23.77 32.53 25.87
CA PHE A 40 -23.88 33.73 26.66
C PHE A 40 -24.07 34.97 25.78
N ALA A 41 -24.84 35.95 26.25
CA ALA A 41 -25.10 37.22 25.59
C ALA A 41 -25.86 37.13 24.24
N ILE A 42 -26.74 36.16 24.06
CA ILE A 42 -27.52 35.97 22.82
C ILE A 42 -28.49 37.13 22.51
N ASP A 43 -28.81 37.97 23.51
CA ASP A 43 -29.68 39.14 23.34
C ASP A 43 -28.98 40.32 22.65
N THR A 44 -27.69 40.20 22.45
CA THR A 44 -26.88 41.18 21.72
C THR A 44 -26.73 40.80 20.24
N VAL A 45 -25.90 41.53 19.52
CA VAL A 45 -25.52 41.24 18.14
C VAL A 45 -24.02 40.87 18.08
N ASP A 46 -23.63 40.11 17.08
CA ASP A 46 -22.24 39.78 16.81
C ASP A 46 -21.44 40.99 16.27
N VAL A 47 -20.15 40.78 15.97
CA VAL A 47 -19.26 41.82 15.42
C VAL A 47 -19.70 42.35 14.04
N GLN A 48 -20.63 41.66 13.36
CA GLN A 48 -21.22 42.07 12.09
C GLN A 48 -22.61 42.69 12.26
N GLY A 49 -23.09 42.85 13.52
CA GLY A 49 -24.42 43.37 13.81
C GLY A 49 -25.58 42.40 13.61
N LYS A 50 -25.28 41.07 13.53
CA LYS A 50 -26.29 40.02 13.34
C LYS A 50 -26.75 39.47 14.67
N LYS A 51 -28.03 39.12 14.79
CA LYS A 51 -28.59 38.38 15.93
C LYS A 51 -28.13 36.93 15.87
N PHE A 52 -28.07 36.30 17.04
CA PHE A 52 -27.76 34.88 17.14
C PHE A 52 -28.78 34.05 16.34
N ASP A 53 -28.25 33.18 15.47
CA ASP A 53 -29.03 32.21 14.71
C ASP A 53 -28.95 30.84 15.39
N PRO A 54 -30.07 30.28 15.92
CA PRO A 54 -30.10 28.97 16.52
C PRO A 54 -29.62 27.85 15.57
N VAL A 55 -29.80 27.99 14.26
CA VAL A 55 -29.36 27.03 13.25
C VAL A 55 -27.83 26.89 13.22
N SER A 56 -27.10 27.93 13.70
CA SER A 56 -25.64 27.85 13.84
C SER A 56 -25.17 26.79 14.83
N GLN A 57 -26.04 26.30 15.71
CA GLN A 57 -25.74 25.19 16.63
C GLN A 57 -25.80 23.81 15.95
N LEU A 58 -26.36 23.75 14.74
CA LEU A 58 -26.43 22.52 13.95
C LEU A 58 -25.23 22.41 13.04
N GLY A 59 -24.60 21.24 13.05
CA GLY A 59 -23.41 20.96 12.22
C GLY A 59 -23.39 19.51 11.75
N SER A 60 -22.46 19.19 10.86
CA SER A 60 -22.24 17.82 10.45
C SER A 60 -21.64 17.04 11.61
N ILE A 61 -22.39 16.10 12.16
CA ILE A 61 -21.95 15.24 13.27
C ILE A 61 -22.04 13.78 12.84
N ALA A 62 -20.93 13.09 12.82
CA ALA A 62 -20.87 11.65 12.61
C ALA A 62 -21.17 10.91 13.92
N LEU A 63 -22.41 10.98 14.41
CA LEU A 63 -22.86 10.27 15.62
C LEU A 63 -23.36 8.86 15.32
N THR A 64 -22.92 8.23 14.24
CA THR A 64 -23.40 6.89 13.83
C THR A 64 -23.16 5.80 14.87
N SER A 65 -22.16 5.95 15.74
CA SER A 65 -21.89 5.03 16.86
C SER A 65 -22.75 5.28 18.11
N HIS A 66 -23.60 6.32 18.12
CA HIS A 66 -24.33 6.78 19.30
C HIS A 66 -25.85 6.76 19.09
N PHE A 67 -26.35 5.94 18.20
CA PHE A 67 -27.79 5.79 18.06
C PHE A 67 -28.41 5.22 19.34
N THR A 68 -29.43 5.93 19.85
CA THR A 68 -30.16 5.57 21.06
C THR A 68 -31.39 4.72 20.76
N GLY A 69 -31.82 4.66 19.49
CA GLY A 69 -32.96 3.89 19.05
C GLY A 69 -33.36 4.13 17.60
N LYS A 70 -34.54 3.62 17.24
CA LYS A 70 -35.19 3.90 15.96
C LYS A 70 -36.31 4.89 16.16
N PHE A 71 -36.59 5.68 15.15
CA PHE A 71 -37.68 6.63 15.10
C PHE A 71 -38.57 6.38 13.88
N SER A 72 -39.83 6.14 14.10
CA SER A 72 -40.88 5.98 13.07
C SER A 72 -42.13 6.80 13.40
N GLY A 73 -42.00 7.71 14.37
CA GLY A 73 -43.12 8.54 14.83
C GLY A 73 -43.34 9.78 13.93
N GLN A 74 -44.49 10.46 14.19
CA GLN A 74 -44.80 11.72 13.54
C GLN A 74 -44.19 12.92 14.28
N VAL A 75 -44.07 12.85 15.59
CA VAL A 75 -43.55 13.94 16.44
C VAL A 75 -42.10 13.65 16.83
N LEU A 76 -41.23 14.60 16.56
CA LEU A 76 -39.82 14.51 16.86
C LEU A 76 -39.53 14.48 18.36
N PRO A 77 -38.63 13.63 18.85
CA PRO A 77 -38.26 13.63 20.24
C PRO A 77 -37.65 14.96 20.69
N SER A 78 -38.15 15.50 21.79
CA SER A 78 -37.66 16.71 22.44
C SER A 78 -37.50 16.49 23.95
N LEU A 79 -36.73 17.34 24.63
CA LEU A 79 -36.65 17.29 26.09
C LEU A 79 -37.73 18.17 26.72
N PRO A 80 -38.30 17.77 27.89
CA PRO A 80 -39.42 18.50 28.49
C PRO A 80 -39.04 19.89 29.03
N ASP A 81 -37.79 20.07 29.46
CA ASP A 81 -37.38 21.23 30.24
C ASP A 81 -36.17 21.99 29.64
N SER A 82 -35.67 21.56 28.50
CA SER A 82 -34.51 22.19 27.85
C SER A 82 -34.56 22.09 26.32
N LYS A 83 -33.92 23.04 25.64
CA LYS A 83 -33.65 22.89 24.21
C LYS A 83 -32.79 21.65 23.98
N SER A 84 -33.03 20.98 22.87
CA SER A 84 -32.31 19.76 22.54
C SER A 84 -31.98 19.66 21.06
N VAL A 85 -30.89 18.99 20.76
CA VAL A 85 -30.50 18.60 19.40
C VAL A 85 -30.72 17.10 19.25
N GLY A 86 -31.41 16.73 18.18
CA GLY A 86 -31.55 15.34 17.75
C GLY A 86 -30.98 15.13 16.36
N LEU A 87 -30.63 13.89 16.10
CA LEU A 87 -30.10 13.44 14.83
C LEU A 87 -30.93 12.26 14.33
N LEU A 88 -31.39 12.34 13.09
CA LEU A 88 -32.00 11.25 12.35
C LEU A 88 -31.08 10.81 11.24
N SER A 89 -30.92 9.51 11.02
CA SER A 89 -30.06 9.00 9.96
C SER A 89 -30.66 7.77 9.28
N PHE A 90 -30.35 7.63 8.00
CA PHE A 90 -30.64 6.45 7.19
C PHE A 90 -29.60 6.36 6.06
N TYR A 91 -29.59 5.22 5.36
CA TYR A 91 -28.62 4.92 4.31
C TYR A 91 -29.31 4.59 2.99
N VAL A 92 -28.68 4.94 1.89
CA VAL A 92 -29.12 4.61 0.53
C VAL A 92 -27.97 3.95 -0.21
N ASN A 93 -28.20 2.75 -0.74
CA ASN A 93 -27.28 2.07 -1.65
C ASN A 93 -27.84 2.14 -3.06
N ASN A 94 -27.13 2.73 -3.99
CA ASN A 94 -27.58 2.81 -5.39
C ASN A 94 -26.46 2.38 -6.35
N SER A 95 -26.86 1.67 -7.40
CA SER A 95 -25.97 1.21 -8.49
C SER A 95 -25.86 2.19 -9.65
N ASP A 96 -26.76 3.17 -9.70
CA ASP A 96 -26.89 4.12 -10.83
C ASP A 96 -26.74 5.55 -10.37
N PHE A 97 -26.38 6.42 -11.29
CA PHE A 97 -26.33 7.86 -11.01
C PHE A 97 -27.76 8.45 -10.94
N ILE A 98 -28.16 8.94 -9.79
CA ILE A 98 -29.52 9.45 -9.52
C ILE A 98 -29.48 10.99 -9.44
N LYS A 99 -30.33 11.64 -10.23
CA LYS A 99 -30.63 13.06 -10.11
C LYS A 99 -32.10 13.25 -9.73
N GLY A 100 -32.35 14.15 -8.80
CA GLY A 100 -33.71 14.44 -8.36
C GLY A 100 -33.74 15.47 -7.26
N LYS A 101 -34.71 15.34 -6.38
CA LYS A 101 -34.88 16.20 -5.21
C LYS A 101 -35.11 15.35 -3.95
N ILE A 102 -34.71 15.89 -2.82
CA ILE A 102 -35.11 15.42 -1.50
C ILE A 102 -35.79 16.59 -0.78
N GLU A 103 -36.99 16.36 -0.32
CA GLU A 103 -37.78 17.33 0.42
C GLU A 103 -37.78 16.91 1.89
N VAL A 104 -37.28 17.79 2.75
CA VAL A 104 -37.34 17.63 4.21
C VAL A 104 -38.29 18.71 4.74
N LYS A 105 -39.48 18.30 5.15
CA LYS A 105 -40.46 19.16 5.84
C LYS A 105 -40.48 18.76 7.31
N GLY A 106 -40.32 19.75 8.16
CA GLY A 106 -40.27 19.43 9.58
C GLY A 106 -39.90 20.61 10.43
N PRO A 107 -39.04 20.41 11.43
CA PRO A 107 -38.81 21.39 12.46
C PRO A 107 -38.26 22.69 11.85
N LYS A 108 -38.62 23.79 12.46
CA LYS A 108 -38.22 25.15 12.05
C LYS A 108 -36.70 25.28 11.89
N HIS A 109 -35.96 24.56 12.68
CA HIS A 109 -34.50 24.58 12.70
C HIS A 109 -33.96 23.17 12.43
N SER A 110 -33.63 22.88 11.17
CA SER A 110 -33.02 21.62 10.76
C SER A 110 -32.02 21.81 9.64
N LYS A 111 -31.08 20.90 9.53
CA LYS A 111 -30.12 20.79 8.43
C LYS A 111 -30.05 19.35 7.92
N LEU A 112 -29.99 19.20 6.62
CA LEU A 112 -29.74 17.93 5.94
C LEU A 112 -28.26 17.84 5.54
N PHE A 113 -27.65 16.69 5.80
CA PHE A 113 -26.32 16.34 5.36
C PHE A 113 -26.38 15.06 4.54
N ILE A 114 -25.65 15.03 3.44
CA ILE A 114 -25.40 13.84 2.64
C ILE A 114 -23.89 13.59 2.66
N ASP A 115 -23.48 12.42 3.12
CA ASP A 115 -22.07 12.07 3.28
C ASP A 115 -21.25 13.10 4.10
N GLY A 116 -21.88 13.69 5.09
CA GLY A 116 -21.29 14.70 5.97
C GLY A 116 -21.25 16.12 5.39
N VAL A 117 -21.71 16.34 4.15
CA VAL A 117 -21.77 17.65 3.51
C VAL A 117 -23.19 18.20 3.61
N GLU A 118 -23.34 19.48 4.03
CA GLU A 118 -24.65 20.14 4.09
C GLU A 118 -25.27 20.20 2.69
N ALA A 119 -26.50 19.70 2.56
CA ALA A 119 -27.20 19.57 1.29
C ALA A 119 -28.48 20.42 1.26
N GLY A 120 -28.74 21.02 0.11
CA GLY A 120 -30.03 21.63 -0.21
C GLY A 120 -31.03 20.58 -0.74
N GLY A 121 -32.16 21.05 -1.28
CA GLY A 121 -33.19 20.18 -1.84
C GLY A 121 -32.83 19.45 -3.13
N GLU A 122 -31.76 19.84 -3.82
CA GLU A 122 -31.30 19.14 -5.03
C GLU A 122 -30.48 17.91 -4.69
N LEU A 123 -30.77 16.80 -5.38
CA LEU A 123 -30.15 15.50 -5.15
C LEU A 123 -29.30 15.10 -6.36
N LYS A 124 -28.03 14.74 -6.09
CA LYS A 124 -27.12 14.11 -7.05
C LYS A 124 -26.37 13.00 -6.33
N LEU A 125 -26.80 11.78 -6.53
CA LEU A 125 -26.16 10.60 -5.93
C LEU A 125 -25.34 9.86 -6.98
N ALA A 126 -24.10 9.61 -6.68
CA ALA A 126 -23.25 8.71 -7.45
C ALA A 126 -23.66 7.24 -7.21
N PRO A 127 -23.22 6.28 -8.03
CA PRO A 127 -23.40 4.85 -7.76
C PRO A 127 -22.56 4.42 -6.55
N GLU A 128 -23.11 4.63 -5.33
CA GLU A 128 -22.40 4.47 -4.07
C GLU A 128 -23.34 4.21 -2.89
N HIS A 129 -22.70 4.01 -1.73
CA HIS A 129 -23.33 4.07 -0.42
C HIS A 129 -23.36 5.52 0.07
N HIS A 130 -24.55 6.01 0.39
CA HIS A 130 -24.77 7.36 0.89
C HIS A 130 -25.35 7.36 2.28
N THR A 131 -24.79 8.20 3.15
CA THR A 131 -25.30 8.45 4.50
C THR A 131 -26.10 9.74 4.52
N PHE A 132 -27.37 9.64 4.85
CA PHE A 132 -28.25 10.78 5.07
C PHE A 132 -28.38 11.06 6.54
N THR A 133 -28.19 12.31 6.92
CA THR A 133 -28.31 12.75 8.31
C THR A 133 -29.11 14.04 8.38
N ILE A 134 -30.13 14.07 9.21
CA ILE A 134 -30.92 15.27 9.47
C ILE A 134 -30.73 15.64 10.93
N GLN A 135 -30.10 16.78 11.16
CA GLN A 135 -29.96 17.34 12.49
C GLN A 135 -31.04 18.38 12.72
N TYR A 136 -31.70 18.31 13.86
CA TYR A 136 -32.77 19.25 14.24
C TYR A 136 -32.57 19.80 15.63
N LEU A 137 -33.04 21.04 15.85
CA LEU A 137 -33.11 21.68 17.15
C LEU A 137 -34.58 21.75 17.56
N ALA A 138 -34.90 21.22 18.75
CA ALA A 138 -36.24 21.24 19.32
C ALA A 138 -36.30 22.11 20.59
N GLU A 139 -37.35 22.90 20.73
CA GLU A 139 -37.69 23.62 21.94
C GLU A 139 -38.32 22.66 22.99
N PRO A 140 -38.34 23.05 24.27
CA PRO A 140 -39.00 22.23 25.28
C PRO A 140 -40.46 21.93 24.94
N LYS A 141 -40.83 20.64 24.96
CA LYS A 141 -42.18 20.15 24.64
C LYS A 141 -42.65 20.42 23.21
N ASP A 142 -41.68 20.59 22.29
CA ASP A 142 -42.00 20.79 20.89
C ASP A 142 -42.78 19.59 20.31
N THR A 143 -43.72 19.87 19.41
CA THR A 143 -44.54 18.87 18.72
C THR A 143 -44.27 18.84 17.22
N ASP A 144 -43.14 19.40 16.80
CA ASP A 144 -42.74 19.39 15.40
C ASP A 144 -42.66 17.95 14.85
N SER A 145 -43.15 17.79 13.63
CA SER A 145 -43.08 16.52 12.90
C SER A 145 -42.03 16.57 11.82
N ILE A 146 -41.65 15.42 11.27
CA ILE A 146 -40.75 15.34 10.12
C ILE A 146 -41.38 14.52 9.00
N GLN A 147 -41.20 15.01 7.77
CA GLN A 147 -41.51 14.29 6.56
C GLN A 147 -40.32 14.40 5.59
N VAL A 148 -39.81 13.25 5.16
CA VAL A 148 -38.72 13.17 4.19
C VAL A 148 -39.21 12.42 2.96
N VAL A 149 -39.10 13.02 1.78
CA VAL A 149 -39.58 12.44 0.53
C VAL A 149 -38.53 12.63 -0.56
N PHE A 150 -38.14 11.54 -1.18
CA PHE A 150 -37.37 11.59 -2.44
C PHE A 150 -38.34 11.80 -3.61
N ASP A 151 -37.94 12.65 -4.54
CA ASP A 151 -38.62 12.90 -5.80
C ASP A 151 -37.62 12.67 -6.94
N THR A 152 -37.61 11.47 -7.48
CA THR A 152 -36.55 10.92 -8.34
C THR A 152 -37.15 10.14 -9.51
N PRO A 153 -36.42 9.93 -10.65
CA PRO A 153 -36.92 9.18 -11.80
C PRO A 153 -37.27 7.71 -11.47
N THR A 154 -36.61 7.13 -10.46
CA THR A 154 -36.82 5.77 -9.99
C THR A 154 -37.04 5.77 -8.49
N SER A 155 -37.74 4.77 -7.95
CA SER A 155 -37.91 4.63 -6.50
C SER A 155 -36.56 4.37 -5.81
N ILE A 156 -36.32 5.07 -4.70
CA ILE A 156 -35.14 4.88 -3.87
C ILE A 156 -35.46 3.88 -2.76
N THR A 157 -34.60 2.88 -2.62
CA THR A 157 -34.61 1.98 -1.46
C THR A 157 -33.66 2.54 -0.40
N TYR A 158 -34.12 2.65 0.84
CA TYR A 158 -33.30 3.08 1.97
C TYR A 158 -33.27 1.99 3.04
N GLN A 159 -32.28 2.06 3.92
CA GLN A 159 -32.09 1.11 5.02
C GLN A 159 -31.56 1.81 6.28
N LEU A 160 -31.66 1.14 7.42
CA LEU A 160 -31.20 1.65 8.72
C LEU A 160 -29.87 1.05 9.16
N THR A 161 -29.36 0.07 8.44
CA THR A 161 -28.03 -0.52 8.69
C THR A 161 -27.00 0.09 7.76
N PRO A 162 -25.76 0.32 8.21
CA PRO A 162 -24.70 0.88 7.36
C PRO A 162 -24.15 -0.12 6.36
N ASN A 163 -24.53 -1.40 6.42
CA ASN A 163 -24.05 -2.44 5.53
C ASN A 163 -24.35 -2.10 4.06
N HIS A 164 -23.37 -2.26 3.21
CA HIS A 164 -23.49 -1.96 1.78
C HIS A 164 -22.62 -2.89 0.94
N PRO A 165 -22.94 -3.08 -0.35
CA PRO A 165 -22.07 -3.78 -1.28
C PRO A 165 -20.71 -3.09 -1.37
N TYR A 166 -19.63 -3.84 -1.60
CA TYR A 166 -18.29 -3.26 -1.78
C TYR A 166 -18.24 -2.36 -3.02
N MET A 167 -17.94 -1.08 -2.83
CA MET A 167 -18.02 -0.04 -3.86
C MET A 167 -16.66 0.62 -4.11
N VAL A 168 -16.61 1.57 -5.06
CA VAL A 168 -15.37 2.25 -5.44
C VAL A 168 -14.70 2.94 -4.25
N HIS A 169 -15.48 3.61 -3.39
CA HIS A 169 -14.93 4.27 -2.21
C HIS A 169 -14.34 3.28 -1.18
N ASP A 170 -14.88 2.08 -1.07
CA ASP A 170 -14.28 1.05 -0.22
C ASP A 170 -12.93 0.58 -0.76
N LEU A 171 -12.74 0.64 -2.10
CA LEU A 171 -11.47 0.33 -2.74
C LEU A 171 -10.45 1.47 -2.58
N THR A 172 -10.86 2.72 -2.71
CA THR A 172 -9.97 3.88 -2.82
C THR A 172 -9.76 4.63 -1.51
N ASP A 173 -10.76 4.66 -0.63
CA ASP A 173 -10.78 5.52 0.55
C ASP A 173 -10.42 4.75 1.83
N GLY A 174 -10.31 5.49 2.92
CA GLY A 174 -10.06 4.95 4.24
C GLY A 174 -8.60 4.73 4.57
N LYS A 175 -8.37 4.06 5.70
CA LYS A 175 -7.04 3.79 6.27
C LYS A 175 -6.51 2.46 5.74
N ARG A 176 -5.33 2.49 5.10
CA ARG A 176 -4.62 1.30 4.60
C ARG A 176 -3.22 1.25 5.18
N VAL A 177 -2.81 0.08 5.64
CA VAL A 177 -1.40 -0.13 6.03
C VAL A 177 -0.54 -0.24 4.78
N ARG A 178 0.60 0.47 4.76
CA ARG A 178 1.50 0.54 3.59
C ARG A 178 2.95 0.24 3.93
N GLY A 179 3.32 0.26 5.20
CA GLY A 179 4.69 0.02 5.63
C GLY A 179 4.78 -0.48 7.05
N ILE A 180 5.84 -1.22 7.32
CA ILE A 180 6.21 -1.68 8.65
C ILE A 180 7.72 -1.75 8.73
N ASN A 181 8.32 -1.26 9.82
CA ASN A 181 9.75 -1.37 10.06
C ASN A 181 10.06 -1.47 11.56
N LEU A 182 11.14 -2.16 11.88
CA LEU A 182 11.59 -2.45 13.24
C LEU A 182 12.79 -1.62 13.62
N SER A 183 12.90 -1.27 14.90
CA SER A 183 14.18 -0.85 15.49
C SER A 183 15.19 -1.99 15.47
N ALA A 184 16.49 -1.66 15.47
CA ALA A 184 17.57 -2.65 15.40
C ALA A 184 17.49 -3.71 16.52
N ASP A 185 17.02 -3.31 17.71
CA ASP A 185 16.85 -4.19 18.88
C ASP A 185 15.49 -4.90 18.93
N GLY A 186 14.61 -4.69 17.96
CA GLY A 186 13.28 -5.30 17.88
C GLY A 186 12.30 -4.88 18.98
N GLN A 187 12.58 -3.81 19.75
CA GLN A 187 11.66 -3.33 20.80
C GLN A 187 10.53 -2.45 20.23
N PHE A 188 10.80 -1.74 19.14
CA PHE A 188 9.87 -0.82 18.53
C PHE A 188 9.54 -1.23 17.10
N VAL A 189 8.29 -1.00 16.73
CA VAL A 189 7.81 -1.15 15.36
C VAL A 189 7.09 0.13 14.95
N CYS A 190 7.42 0.66 13.78
CA CYS A 190 6.64 1.71 13.14
C CYS A 190 5.75 1.13 12.07
N VAL A 191 4.46 1.40 12.18
CA VAL A 191 3.46 1.04 11.17
C VAL A 191 3.06 2.30 10.41
N SER A 192 3.17 2.25 9.09
CA SER A 192 2.86 3.37 8.20
C SER A 192 1.51 3.17 7.54
N TYR A 193 0.67 4.19 7.61
CA TYR A 193 -0.67 4.17 7.05
C TYR A 193 -0.84 5.26 6.00
N GLN A 194 -1.57 4.94 4.97
CA GLN A 194 -2.14 5.87 4.02
C GLN A 194 -3.63 6.00 4.32
N THR A 195 -4.12 7.22 4.48
CA THR A 195 -5.56 7.49 4.63
C THR A 195 -6.00 8.40 3.50
N THR A 196 -6.98 7.96 2.73
CA THR A 196 -7.57 8.72 1.63
C THR A 196 -8.99 9.09 2.02
N ASP A 197 -9.34 10.38 1.89
CA ASP A 197 -10.71 10.86 2.10
C ASP A 197 -11.55 10.77 0.82
N ARG A 198 -12.88 10.99 0.93
CA ARG A 198 -13.80 10.96 -0.22
C ARG A 198 -13.47 12.01 -1.30
N GLY A 199 -12.71 13.04 -0.98
CA GLY A 199 -12.22 14.02 -1.94
C GLY A 199 -10.95 13.57 -2.68
N GLY A 200 -10.43 12.37 -2.41
CA GLY A 200 -9.21 11.84 -2.98
C GLY A 200 -7.94 12.37 -2.33
N ASN A 201 -8.04 13.15 -1.24
CA ASN A 201 -6.86 13.67 -0.56
C ASN A 201 -6.23 12.58 0.28
N THR A 202 -4.95 12.34 0.07
CA THR A 202 -4.19 11.31 0.76
C THR A 202 -3.28 11.90 1.81
N ARG A 203 -3.27 11.29 3.00
CA ARG A 203 -2.40 11.64 4.13
C ARG A 203 -1.65 10.41 4.60
N TRP A 204 -0.39 10.60 4.95
CA TRP A 204 0.43 9.58 5.58
C TRP A 204 0.45 9.77 7.09
N ASN A 205 0.30 8.68 7.82
CA ASN A 205 0.34 8.63 9.28
C ASN A 205 1.27 7.50 9.71
N TYR A 206 2.02 7.73 10.77
CA TYR A 206 2.99 6.79 11.28
C TYR A 206 2.71 6.54 12.76
N GLU A 207 2.65 5.28 13.15
CA GLU A 207 2.41 4.87 14.53
C GLU A 207 3.60 4.09 15.05
N LEU A 208 4.33 4.67 16.00
CA LEU A 208 5.38 3.98 16.72
C LEU A 208 4.76 3.19 17.87
N ARG A 209 4.98 1.88 17.87
CA ARG A 209 4.42 0.96 18.85
C ARG A 209 5.50 0.14 19.54
N ASP A 210 5.26 -0.20 20.79
CA ASP A 210 6.03 -1.21 21.53
C ASP A 210 5.69 -2.61 21.01
N VAL A 211 6.70 -3.37 20.59
CA VAL A 211 6.51 -4.69 19.96
C VAL A 211 5.84 -5.69 20.91
N LYS A 212 6.21 -5.68 22.18
CA LYS A 212 5.73 -6.66 23.16
C LYS A 212 4.27 -6.42 23.56
N SER A 213 3.89 -5.18 23.80
CA SER A 213 2.54 -4.81 24.28
C SER A 213 1.59 -4.37 23.16
N GLY A 214 2.09 -4.04 21.98
CA GLY A 214 1.34 -3.42 20.87
C GLY A 214 0.92 -1.97 21.15
N ARG A 215 1.29 -1.40 22.32
CA ARG A 215 0.86 -0.06 22.76
C ARG A 215 1.47 1.03 21.87
N LEU A 216 0.65 1.99 21.47
CA LEU A 216 1.09 3.21 20.80
C LEU A 216 1.97 4.03 21.75
N ILE A 217 3.16 4.40 21.26
CA ILE A 217 4.14 5.24 21.99
C ILE A 217 4.03 6.69 21.50
N SER A 218 4.13 6.88 20.19
CA SER A 218 4.09 8.20 19.57
C SER A 218 3.64 8.10 18.09
N GLN A 219 3.40 9.25 17.49
CA GLN A 219 3.08 9.39 16.07
C GLN A 219 4.12 10.29 15.41
N PRO A 220 5.22 9.73 14.89
CA PRO A 220 6.23 10.49 14.16
C PRO A 220 5.63 11.20 12.94
N SER A 221 6.20 12.34 12.57
CA SER A 221 5.76 13.10 11.37
C SER A 221 6.18 12.43 10.05
N ARG A 222 7.14 11.52 10.10
CA ARG A 222 7.68 10.77 8.96
C ARG A 222 7.95 9.32 9.36
N ASN A 223 8.11 8.46 8.35
CA ASN A 223 8.53 7.08 8.59
C ASN A 223 9.93 7.05 9.20
N PRO A 224 10.13 6.50 10.41
CA PRO A 224 11.42 6.39 11.05
C PRO A 224 12.42 5.62 10.19
N ARG A 225 13.58 6.21 9.93
CA ARG A 225 14.73 5.53 9.36
C ARG A 225 15.62 5.07 10.50
N TRP A 226 15.44 3.84 10.91
CA TRP A 226 16.16 3.27 12.04
C TRP A 226 17.66 3.25 11.84
N MET A 227 18.38 3.50 12.90
CA MET A 227 19.82 3.33 12.96
C MET A 227 20.16 1.84 13.05
N PRO A 228 21.22 1.40 12.36
CA PRO A 228 21.56 -0.04 12.33
C PRO A 228 22.11 -0.57 13.65
N LYS A 229 22.67 0.29 14.51
CA LYS A 229 23.29 -0.06 15.80
C LYS A 229 22.58 0.57 16.99
N SER A 230 22.38 1.87 16.94
CA SER A 230 21.73 2.63 18.04
C SER A 230 20.24 2.43 18.05
N ILE A 231 19.62 2.46 19.24
CA ILE A 231 18.16 2.47 19.38
C ILE A 231 17.68 3.91 19.15
N ALA A 232 17.69 4.34 17.90
CA ALA A 232 17.29 5.67 17.46
C ALA A 232 16.85 5.60 16.00
N TRP A 233 16.13 6.62 15.53
CA TRP A 233 15.93 6.84 14.11
C TRP A 233 16.53 8.17 13.66
N LEU A 234 16.73 8.33 12.35
CA LEU A 234 17.19 9.57 11.76
C LEU A 234 16.02 10.44 11.33
N GLU A 235 16.12 11.72 11.66
CA GLU A 235 15.34 12.79 11.07
C GLU A 235 16.26 13.74 10.31
N GLU A 236 15.80 14.14 9.13
CA GLU A 236 16.51 15.09 8.28
C GLU A 236 15.79 16.43 8.30
N GLU A 237 16.56 17.50 8.54
CA GLU A 237 16.09 18.88 8.52
C GLU A 237 17.02 19.79 7.72
N LYS A 238 16.49 20.94 7.32
CA LYS A 238 17.30 22.03 6.74
C LYS A 238 17.52 23.11 7.78
N GLU A 239 18.79 23.39 8.09
CA GLU A 239 19.24 24.54 8.89
C GLU A 239 19.86 25.57 7.94
N GLY A 240 19.08 26.56 7.52
CA GLY A 240 19.48 27.47 6.44
C GLY A 240 19.63 26.73 5.11
N SER A 241 20.83 26.73 4.55
CA SER A 241 21.17 25.98 3.33
C SER A 241 21.70 24.56 3.60
N HIS A 242 21.96 24.22 4.86
CA HIS A 242 22.60 22.95 5.23
C HIS A 242 21.56 21.87 5.53
N ARG A 243 21.82 20.66 5.06
CA ARG A 243 21.06 19.45 5.42
C ARG A 243 21.70 18.82 6.67
N VAL A 244 20.86 18.57 7.68
CA VAL A 244 21.32 18.08 8.99
C VAL A 244 20.57 16.82 9.37
N LEU A 245 21.27 15.82 9.89
CA LEU A 245 20.66 14.61 10.43
C LEU A 245 20.69 14.64 11.95
N TYR A 246 19.54 14.32 12.52
CA TYR A 246 19.36 14.14 13.96
C TYR A 246 19.04 12.69 14.29
N LYS A 247 19.69 12.14 15.31
CA LYS A 247 19.23 10.91 15.97
C LYS A 247 18.13 11.26 16.94
N VAL A 248 17.03 10.54 16.89
CA VAL A 248 15.88 10.70 17.79
C VAL A 248 15.72 9.45 18.63
N ASP A 249 15.72 9.62 19.95
CA ASP A 249 15.46 8.55 20.89
C ASP A 249 13.95 8.19 20.89
N PRO A 250 13.56 6.93 20.66
CA PRO A 250 12.16 6.53 20.54
C PRO A 250 11.34 6.66 21.82
N LYS A 251 11.98 6.66 22.99
CA LYS A 251 11.30 6.72 24.30
C LYS A 251 11.10 8.14 24.79
N THR A 252 12.11 8.98 24.59
CA THR A 252 12.14 10.34 25.15
C THR A 252 11.83 11.42 24.11
N GLY A 253 11.96 11.12 22.81
CA GLY A 253 11.89 12.10 21.73
C GLY A 253 13.09 13.06 21.69
N VAL A 254 14.12 12.85 22.53
CA VAL A 254 15.33 13.69 22.56
C VAL A 254 16.08 13.55 21.24
N ARG A 255 16.43 14.71 20.67
CA ARG A 255 17.14 14.83 19.40
C ARG A 255 18.59 15.19 19.64
N THR A 256 19.49 14.47 18.99
CA THR A 256 20.93 14.71 19.02
C THR A 256 21.45 14.83 17.60
N ARG A 257 22.20 15.90 17.30
CA ARG A 257 22.80 16.08 15.97
C ARG A 257 23.75 14.93 15.66
N PHE A 258 23.55 14.31 14.49
CA PHE A 258 24.34 13.15 14.02
C PHE A 258 25.29 13.53 12.88
N ALA A 259 24.80 14.26 11.89
CA ALA A 259 25.60 14.73 10.77
C ALA A 259 25.17 16.13 10.34
N TYR A 260 26.09 16.94 9.83
CA TYR A 260 25.86 18.32 9.44
C TYR A 260 26.38 18.57 8.04
N ASP A 261 25.63 19.34 7.26
CA ASP A 261 25.97 19.72 5.87
C ASP A 261 26.20 18.51 4.97
N ILE A 262 25.28 17.55 5.02
CA ILE A 262 25.35 16.34 4.22
C ILE A 262 24.98 16.63 2.76
N PRO A 263 25.58 15.90 1.77
CA PRO A 263 25.27 16.06 0.34
C PRO A 263 23.78 15.83 0.01
N GLU A 264 23.31 16.44 -1.06
CA GLU A 264 22.01 16.10 -1.66
C GLU A 264 22.11 14.75 -2.36
N GLY A 265 21.33 13.76 -1.91
CA GLY A 265 21.31 12.42 -2.48
C GLY A 265 20.77 11.40 -1.49
N SER A 266 20.62 10.17 -1.94
CA SER A 266 20.30 9.03 -1.07
C SER A 266 21.58 8.56 -0.35
N TYR A 267 21.40 8.04 0.87
CA TYR A 267 22.54 7.56 1.65
C TYR A 267 22.22 6.27 2.39
N THR A 268 23.26 5.52 2.71
CA THR A 268 23.23 4.34 3.59
C THR A 268 24.10 4.62 4.81
N VAL A 269 23.59 4.37 6.00
CA VAL A 269 24.36 4.48 7.25
C VAL A 269 25.22 3.24 7.40
N SER A 270 26.51 3.40 7.72
CA SER A 270 27.37 2.26 8.05
C SER A 270 26.83 1.50 9.28
N PRO A 271 26.94 0.17 9.32
CA PRO A 271 26.56 -0.59 10.51
C PRO A 271 27.25 -0.15 11.80
N THR A 272 28.43 0.45 11.70
CA THR A 272 29.21 1.04 12.81
C THR A 272 28.77 2.44 13.20
N GLU A 273 27.99 3.12 12.34
CA GLU A 273 27.46 4.49 12.51
C GLU A 273 28.54 5.60 12.53
N ASP A 274 29.68 5.35 11.93
CA ASP A 274 30.82 6.29 11.86
C ASP A 274 30.96 6.96 10.49
N TYR A 275 30.28 6.46 9.44
CA TYR A 275 30.21 7.10 8.13
C TYR A 275 28.87 6.83 7.42
N LEU A 276 28.61 7.62 6.38
CA LEU A 276 27.51 7.42 5.44
C LEU A 276 28.11 7.18 4.04
N ILE A 277 27.49 6.30 3.26
CA ILE A 277 27.76 6.20 1.82
C ILE A 277 26.61 6.82 1.06
N PHE A 278 26.91 7.86 0.31
CA PHE A 278 25.96 8.55 -0.57
C PHE A 278 26.02 7.96 -1.98
N THR A 279 24.86 7.81 -2.60
CA THR A 279 24.72 7.68 -4.05
C THR A 279 24.35 9.06 -4.58
N LEU A 280 25.26 9.65 -5.34
CA LEU A 280 25.13 10.98 -5.92
C LEU A 280 25.04 10.85 -7.43
N GLU A 281 24.34 11.81 -8.05
CA GLU A 281 24.15 11.85 -9.50
C GLU A 281 25.05 12.90 -10.14
N GLU A 282 25.67 12.55 -11.26
CA GLU A 282 26.44 13.45 -12.11
C GLU A 282 25.71 13.58 -13.45
N GLU A 283 25.44 14.82 -13.86
CA GLU A 283 24.79 15.10 -15.14
C GLU A 283 25.72 14.70 -16.29
N GLY A 284 25.17 14.04 -17.29
CA GLY A 284 25.89 13.74 -18.52
C GLY A 284 26.03 14.95 -19.44
N PRO A 285 26.75 14.81 -20.55
CA PRO A 285 26.87 15.86 -21.57
C PRO A 285 25.48 16.31 -22.03
N GLN A 286 25.23 17.62 -22.00
CA GLN A 286 24.05 18.21 -22.59
C GLN A 286 24.34 18.59 -24.03
N GLU A 287 23.44 18.19 -24.92
CA GLU A 287 23.53 18.55 -26.34
C GLU A 287 22.48 19.60 -26.69
N ASP A 288 22.57 20.11 -27.93
CA ASP A 288 21.58 21.02 -28.48
C ASP A 288 20.18 20.40 -28.41
N LYS A 289 19.21 21.21 -28.03
CA LYS A 289 17.82 20.75 -27.81
C LYS A 289 17.12 20.30 -29.08
N GLU A 290 17.55 20.77 -30.25
CA GLU A 290 16.86 20.50 -31.51
C GLU A 290 17.40 19.26 -32.23
N VAL A 291 18.72 19.02 -32.14
CA VAL A 291 19.38 17.87 -32.77
C VAL A 291 20.43 17.31 -31.83
N PHE A 292 20.36 15.99 -31.54
CA PHE A 292 21.35 15.33 -30.73
C PHE A 292 21.69 13.93 -31.27
N GLU A 293 22.90 13.49 -31.03
CA GLU A 293 23.34 12.14 -31.36
C GLU A 293 22.83 11.14 -30.33
N ILE A 294 22.21 10.06 -30.79
CA ILE A 294 21.82 8.91 -29.96
C ILE A 294 23.02 7.97 -29.90
N LEU A 295 23.66 7.90 -28.73
CA LEU A 295 24.87 7.12 -28.53
C LEU A 295 24.58 5.61 -28.39
N GLU A 296 23.48 5.26 -27.76
CA GLU A 296 22.99 3.89 -27.58
C GLU A 296 21.46 3.86 -27.65
N MET A 297 20.87 2.68 -27.80
CA MET A 297 19.40 2.53 -27.92
C MET A 297 18.63 3.18 -26.77
N ASP A 298 19.18 3.14 -25.57
CA ASP A 298 18.54 3.65 -24.36
C ASP A 298 18.75 5.15 -24.14
N ASP A 299 19.63 5.82 -24.91
CA ASP A 299 19.91 7.27 -24.81
C ASP A 299 18.69 8.15 -25.14
N ARG A 300 17.66 7.58 -25.76
CA ARG A 300 16.33 8.21 -25.91
C ARG A 300 15.54 8.30 -24.62
N GLN A 301 15.93 7.56 -23.56
CA GLN A 301 15.25 7.60 -22.28
C GLN A 301 15.72 8.79 -21.45
N PRO A 302 14.81 9.54 -20.81
CA PRO A 302 15.18 10.64 -19.94
C PRO A 302 16.18 10.20 -18.85
N GLY A 303 17.26 10.95 -18.68
CA GLY A 303 18.26 10.68 -17.65
C GLY A 303 19.27 9.58 -17.97
N TRP A 304 19.22 8.93 -19.15
CA TRP A 304 20.16 7.88 -19.51
C TRP A 304 21.64 8.35 -19.48
N ARG A 305 21.92 9.62 -19.79
CA ARG A 305 23.28 10.19 -19.75
C ARG A 305 23.78 10.49 -18.35
N LYS A 306 22.93 10.54 -17.36
CA LYS A 306 23.31 10.72 -15.96
C LYS A 306 24.03 9.48 -15.44
N ARG A 307 24.98 9.69 -14.53
CA ARG A 307 25.73 8.60 -13.89
C ARG A 307 25.69 8.76 -12.38
N ASN A 308 25.49 7.65 -11.71
CA ASN A 308 25.64 7.60 -10.27
C ASN A 308 27.10 7.37 -9.90
N TYR A 309 27.53 8.01 -8.84
CA TYR A 309 28.80 7.73 -8.20
C TYR A 309 28.62 7.66 -6.68
N LEU A 310 29.56 7.01 -6.01
CA LEU A 310 29.53 6.88 -4.56
C LEU A 310 30.44 7.91 -3.90
N ALA A 311 29.96 8.46 -2.76
CA ALA A 311 30.74 9.32 -1.89
C ALA A 311 30.59 8.88 -0.43
N LYS A 312 31.69 8.92 0.31
CA LYS A 312 31.73 8.63 1.75
C LYS A 312 31.73 9.94 2.52
N TYR A 313 30.80 10.06 3.48
CA TYR A 313 30.75 11.14 4.46
C TYR A 313 31.20 10.59 5.80
N ASP A 314 32.25 11.14 6.38
CA ASP A 314 32.77 10.77 7.70
C ASP A 314 32.03 11.56 8.79
N ILE A 315 31.40 10.86 9.74
CA ILE A 315 30.56 11.47 10.77
C ILE A 315 31.38 12.34 11.73
N LYS A 316 32.61 11.94 12.04
CA LYS A 316 33.46 12.66 13.00
C LYS A 316 33.99 13.98 12.45
N THR A 317 34.36 13.99 11.17
CA THR A 317 35.01 15.15 10.56
C THR A 317 34.06 15.99 9.70
N GLY A 318 32.94 15.44 9.26
CA GLY A 318 32.02 16.07 8.30
C GLY A 318 32.57 16.11 6.87
N ILE A 319 33.69 15.42 6.58
CA ILE A 319 34.31 15.42 5.27
C ILE A 319 33.57 14.45 4.34
N THR A 320 33.19 14.96 3.17
CA THR A 320 32.68 14.13 2.06
C THR A 320 33.80 13.85 1.08
N GLN A 321 34.06 12.57 0.80
CA GLN A 321 35.03 12.11 -0.17
C GLN A 321 34.34 11.31 -1.27
N ARG A 322 34.53 11.67 -2.54
CA ARG A 322 34.13 10.82 -3.67
C ARG A 322 34.98 9.54 -3.65
N ILE A 323 34.36 8.37 -3.74
CA ILE A 323 35.04 7.08 -3.63
C ILE A 323 34.95 6.23 -4.91
N THR A 324 34.08 6.60 -5.87
CA THR A 324 34.06 6.01 -7.21
C THR A 324 34.13 7.11 -8.26
N PHE A 325 34.71 6.78 -9.43
CA PHE A 325 34.84 7.70 -10.54
C PHE A 325 34.87 6.92 -11.86
N GLY A 326 34.12 7.40 -12.84
CA GLY A 326 34.09 6.78 -14.17
C GLY A 326 32.89 7.23 -14.99
N ASN A 327 32.76 6.68 -16.19
CA ASN A 327 31.64 6.94 -17.10
C ASN A 327 30.51 5.89 -16.99
N LYS A 328 30.61 4.99 -16.03
CA LYS A 328 29.56 3.99 -15.70
C LYS A 328 28.91 4.35 -14.38
N GLY A 329 27.66 3.95 -14.19
CA GLY A 329 27.01 4.08 -12.90
C GLY A 329 27.55 3.04 -11.92
N GLU A 330 27.91 3.47 -10.72
CA GLU A 330 28.29 2.59 -9.61
C GLU A 330 27.23 2.67 -8.52
N TYR A 331 26.90 1.50 -7.94
CA TYR A 331 25.87 1.36 -6.92
C TYR A 331 26.42 0.59 -5.73
N LEU A 332 26.05 1.05 -4.54
CA LEU A 332 26.28 0.30 -3.31
C LEU A 332 25.19 -0.76 -3.19
N TYR A 333 25.60 -2.03 -3.06
CA TYR A 333 24.67 -3.11 -2.75
C TYR A 333 24.58 -3.36 -1.26
N ASP A 334 25.73 -3.40 -0.56
CA ASP A 334 25.74 -3.67 0.87
C ASP A 334 27.00 -3.13 1.56
N ILE A 335 26.95 -3.06 2.89
CA ILE A 335 28.09 -2.75 3.77
C ILE A 335 28.20 -3.91 4.76
N SER A 336 29.41 -4.49 4.90
CA SER A 336 29.65 -5.55 5.87
C SER A 336 29.31 -5.12 7.30
N GLN A 337 28.86 -6.05 8.15
CA GLN A 337 28.38 -5.77 9.50
C GLN A 337 29.40 -5.02 10.38
N ASP A 338 30.70 -5.28 10.15
CA ASP A 338 31.81 -4.58 10.82
C ASP A 338 32.13 -3.20 10.22
N GLY A 339 31.44 -2.80 9.16
CA GLY A 339 31.65 -1.53 8.45
C GLY A 339 32.94 -1.45 7.64
N SER A 340 33.70 -2.53 7.50
CA SER A 340 35.02 -2.50 6.85
C SER A 340 34.98 -2.65 5.34
N LYS A 341 33.90 -3.23 4.77
CA LYS A 341 33.80 -3.56 3.34
C LYS A 341 32.54 -2.99 2.73
N LEU A 342 32.66 -2.49 1.50
CA LEU A 342 31.55 -2.05 0.66
C LEU A 342 31.41 -3.03 -0.51
N LEU A 343 30.22 -3.55 -0.75
CA LEU A 343 29.88 -4.32 -1.95
C LEU A 343 29.39 -3.34 -3.01
N VAL A 344 30.17 -3.15 -4.05
CA VAL A 344 29.91 -2.19 -5.13
C VAL A 344 29.70 -2.93 -6.44
N ILE A 345 28.72 -2.48 -7.22
CA ILE A 345 28.41 -3.02 -8.53
C ILE A 345 28.43 -1.91 -9.58
N SER A 346 28.88 -2.26 -10.78
CA SER A 346 28.77 -1.43 -11.98
C SER A 346 28.16 -2.25 -13.09
N ASN A 347 27.12 -1.73 -13.73
CA ASN A 347 26.46 -2.39 -14.83
C ASN A 347 26.91 -1.82 -16.17
N ARG A 348 27.00 -2.67 -17.19
CA ARG A 348 27.31 -2.25 -18.54
C ARG A 348 26.47 -2.99 -19.58
N SER A 349 26.12 -2.28 -20.64
CA SER A 349 25.36 -2.85 -21.75
C SER A 349 26.24 -3.78 -22.58
N ARG A 350 25.63 -4.85 -23.07
CA ARG A 350 26.21 -5.80 -24.03
C ARG A 350 25.14 -6.20 -25.02
N LEU A 351 25.14 -5.56 -26.21
CA LEU A 351 24.09 -5.76 -27.21
C LEU A 351 24.25 -7.01 -28.08
N THR A 352 25.37 -7.71 -27.96
CA THR A 352 25.73 -8.81 -28.88
C THR A 352 25.16 -10.16 -28.50
N LYS A 353 24.77 -10.34 -27.25
CA LYS A 353 24.12 -11.58 -26.77
C LYS A 353 23.32 -11.33 -25.48
N ARG A 354 22.45 -12.28 -25.16
CA ARG A 354 21.71 -12.33 -23.90
C ARG A 354 22.65 -12.76 -22.73
N PRO A 355 22.54 -12.15 -21.54
CA PRO A 355 21.76 -10.95 -21.25
C PRO A 355 22.39 -9.71 -21.86
N THR A 356 21.56 -8.70 -22.12
CA THR A 356 22.03 -7.42 -22.68
C THR A 356 22.68 -6.50 -21.65
N THR A 357 22.62 -6.87 -20.38
CA THR A 357 23.31 -6.19 -19.27
C THR A 357 24.18 -7.19 -18.54
N VAL A 358 25.41 -6.82 -18.24
CA VAL A 358 26.35 -7.58 -17.42
C VAL A 358 26.89 -6.71 -16.30
N SER A 359 27.29 -7.36 -15.20
CA SER A 359 27.69 -6.69 -13.97
C SER A 359 29.16 -6.95 -13.65
N ASP A 360 29.86 -5.90 -13.25
CA ASP A 360 31.17 -5.99 -12.62
C ASP A 360 30.97 -5.79 -11.10
N VAL A 361 31.44 -6.72 -10.28
CA VAL A 361 31.23 -6.72 -8.82
C VAL A 361 32.56 -6.55 -8.11
N PHE A 362 32.56 -5.63 -7.15
CA PHE A 362 33.77 -5.23 -6.41
C PHE A 362 33.53 -5.28 -4.90
N VAL A 363 34.57 -5.63 -4.15
CA VAL A 363 34.65 -5.35 -2.71
C VAL A 363 35.68 -4.24 -2.52
N MET A 364 35.25 -3.15 -1.91
CA MET A 364 36.08 -2.02 -1.56
C MET A 364 36.27 -1.96 -0.05
N ASP A 365 37.51 -1.83 0.41
CA ASP A 365 37.80 -1.52 1.82
C ASP A 365 37.33 -0.09 2.13
N ALA A 366 36.45 0.05 3.10
CA ALA A 366 35.80 1.32 3.43
C ALA A 366 36.74 2.39 4.00
N HIS A 367 37.94 2.03 4.47
CA HIS A 367 38.90 2.92 5.08
C HIS A 367 40.05 3.29 4.12
N THR A 368 40.59 2.30 3.43
CA THR A 368 41.75 2.50 2.52
C THR A 368 41.32 2.75 1.09
N LEU A 369 40.06 2.49 0.73
CA LEU A 369 39.49 2.52 -0.63
C LEU A 369 40.18 1.56 -1.60
N LYS A 370 40.89 0.57 -1.08
CA LYS A 370 41.47 -0.51 -1.91
C LYS A 370 40.33 -1.40 -2.42
N VAL A 371 40.35 -1.66 -3.72
CA VAL A 371 39.33 -2.43 -4.43
C VAL A 371 39.86 -3.80 -4.82
N ASP A 372 39.07 -4.83 -4.58
CA ASP A 372 39.21 -6.18 -5.14
C ASP A 372 38.07 -6.47 -6.11
N THR A 373 38.39 -6.89 -7.33
CA THR A 373 37.41 -7.31 -8.32
C THR A 373 37.02 -8.75 -8.05
N LEU A 374 35.78 -8.97 -7.66
CA LEU A 374 35.24 -10.31 -7.43
C LEU A 374 34.78 -10.97 -8.73
N LEU A 375 33.99 -10.25 -9.51
CA LEU A 375 33.39 -10.73 -10.76
C LEU A 375 33.53 -9.65 -11.83
N SER A 376 33.85 -10.06 -13.05
CA SER A 376 33.83 -9.17 -14.21
C SER A 376 32.95 -9.72 -15.30
N GLY A 377 31.97 -8.92 -15.74
CA GLY A 377 31.00 -9.30 -16.75
C GLY A 377 30.08 -10.43 -16.31
N ALA A 378 29.74 -10.46 -15.02
CA ALA A 378 28.78 -11.44 -14.48
C ALA A 378 27.42 -11.30 -15.15
N GLU A 379 26.84 -12.41 -15.53
CA GLU A 379 25.58 -12.50 -16.25
C GLU A 379 24.44 -12.88 -15.28
N PHE A 380 23.24 -12.29 -15.49
CA PHE A 380 22.01 -12.67 -14.80
C PHE A 380 22.02 -12.45 -13.26
N LEU A 381 22.86 -11.55 -12.75
CA LEU A 381 22.84 -11.16 -11.34
C LEU A 381 21.85 -10.03 -11.09
N GLY A 382 21.13 -10.15 -9.96
CA GLY A 382 20.26 -9.11 -9.40
C GLY A 382 20.95 -8.35 -8.28
N GLY A 383 20.73 -8.76 -7.01
CA GLY A 383 21.26 -8.14 -5.81
C GLY A 383 22.34 -8.97 -5.12
N GLY A 384 22.97 -8.39 -4.08
CA GLY A 384 23.92 -9.10 -3.25
C GLY A 384 24.06 -8.49 -1.87
N SER A 385 24.30 -9.31 -0.83
CA SER A 385 24.54 -8.91 0.56
C SER A 385 25.64 -9.75 1.20
N PHE A 386 26.39 -9.15 2.13
CA PHE A 386 27.41 -9.86 2.89
C PHE A 386 26.79 -10.83 3.89
N SER A 387 27.49 -11.95 4.13
CA SER A 387 27.25 -12.76 5.33
C SER A 387 27.53 -11.94 6.60
N PRO A 388 26.92 -12.31 7.74
CA PRO A 388 27.17 -11.61 9.02
C PRO A 388 28.66 -11.51 9.40
N ASP A 389 29.49 -12.46 9.01
CA ASP A 389 30.94 -12.44 9.24
C ASP A 389 31.74 -11.78 8.11
N GLY A 390 31.09 -11.32 7.05
CA GLY A 390 31.70 -10.65 5.90
C GLY A 390 32.62 -11.53 5.05
N SER A 391 32.56 -12.88 5.19
CA SER A 391 33.39 -13.83 4.44
C SER A 391 32.74 -14.30 3.15
N GLN A 392 31.43 -14.21 3.03
CA GLN A 392 30.65 -14.67 1.90
C GLN A 392 29.70 -13.58 1.41
N ILE A 393 29.19 -13.75 0.19
CA ILE A 393 28.13 -12.91 -0.39
C ILE A 393 26.99 -13.80 -0.83
N LEU A 394 25.78 -13.43 -0.44
CA LEU A 394 24.54 -14.00 -0.95
C LEU A 394 24.11 -13.18 -2.16
N PHE A 395 24.10 -13.78 -3.33
CA PHE A 395 23.55 -13.16 -4.54
C PHE A 395 22.15 -13.68 -4.83
N VAL A 396 21.30 -12.78 -5.28
CA VAL A 396 20.05 -13.10 -5.98
C VAL A 396 20.32 -13.04 -7.47
N GLY A 397 19.84 -14.00 -8.24
CA GLY A 397 20.02 -13.98 -9.69
C GLY A 397 19.10 -15.00 -10.38
N ASN A 398 19.03 -14.88 -11.69
CA ASN A 398 18.32 -15.86 -12.51
C ASN A 398 19.03 -17.23 -12.43
N PRO A 399 18.34 -18.37 -12.60
CA PRO A 399 18.95 -19.71 -12.64
C PRO A 399 20.16 -19.82 -13.57
N GLU A 400 20.24 -18.98 -14.62
CA GLU A 400 21.38 -18.96 -15.57
C GLU A 400 22.66 -18.28 -15.02
N ALA A 401 22.58 -17.62 -13.86
CA ALA A 401 23.78 -17.02 -13.25
C ALA A 401 24.86 -18.06 -12.99
N PHE A 402 26.11 -17.62 -12.97
CA PHE A 402 27.30 -18.46 -12.72
C PHE A 402 27.36 -19.71 -13.61
N ASN A 403 27.19 -19.53 -14.93
CA ASN A 403 27.20 -20.63 -15.91
C ASN A 403 26.09 -21.66 -15.68
N ARG A 404 24.89 -21.23 -15.38
CA ARG A 404 23.68 -22.08 -15.23
C ARG A 404 23.71 -23.05 -14.04
N ILE A 405 24.50 -22.79 -13.00
CA ILE A 405 24.56 -23.72 -11.85
C ILE A 405 23.24 -23.81 -11.07
N GLY A 406 22.35 -22.80 -11.19
CA GLY A 406 21.01 -22.79 -10.62
C GLY A 406 19.95 -23.47 -11.49
N CYS A 407 20.26 -23.83 -12.77
CA CYS A 407 19.28 -24.43 -13.65
C CYS A 407 19.02 -25.90 -13.33
N GLN A 408 17.73 -26.27 -13.36
CA GLN A 408 17.27 -27.65 -13.37
C GLN A 408 16.94 -28.14 -14.79
N LEU A 409 16.72 -27.21 -15.72
CA LEU A 409 16.32 -27.49 -17.10
C LEU A 409 17.48 -27.99 -17.96
N PRO A 410 17.20 -28.79 -19.01
CA PRO A 410 18.17 -29.18 -20.02
C PRO A 410 18.91 -27.98 -20.62
N ALA A 411 20.14 -28.21 -21.10
CA ALA A 411 21.01 -27.14 -21.58
C ALA A 411 20.41 -26.31 -22.74
N GLU A 412 19.58 -26.95 -23.57
CA GLU A 412 18.88 -26.35 -24.72
C GLU A 412 17.64 -25.55 -24.33
N VAL A 413 17.12 -25.71 -23.11
CA VAL A 413 15.93 -24.99 -22.64
C VAL A 413 16.35 -23.75 -21.84
N THR A 414 15.83 -22.62 -22.26
CA THR A 414 16.05 -21.35 -21.56
C THR A 414 15.05 -21.24 -20.38
N PRO A 415 15.51 -21.05 -19.15
CA PRO A 415 14.60 -20.84 -18.03
C PRO A 415 13.87 -19.51 -18.13
N SER A 416 12.78 -19.40 -17.40
CA SER A 416 12.04 -18.14 -17.25
C SER A 416 12.99 -17.00 -16.85
N MET A 417 12.90 -15.88 -17.56
CA MET A 417 13.78 -14.73 -17.32
C MET A 417 13.46 -13.99 -16.00
N THR A 418 12.32 -14.26 -15.40
CA THR A 418 11.85 -13.63 -14.17
C THR A 418 12.02 -14.53 -12.95
N GLU A 419 12.49 -15.76 -13.14
CA GLU A 419 12.79 -16.67 -12.04
C GLU A 419 14.08 -16.25 -11.32
N ASN A 420 14.05 -16.26 -9.99
CA ASN A 420 15.18 -15.90 -9.16
C ASN A 420 15.57 -17.02 -8.20
N GLU A 421 16.89 -17.18 -8.03
CA GLU A 421 17.54 -18.14 -7.16
C GLU A 421 18.53 -17.45 -6.21
N LEU A 422 18.90 -18.13 -5.13
CA LEU A 422 19.94 -17.71 -4.21
C LEU A 422 21.25 -18.45 -4.46
N PHE A 423 22.34 -17.68 -4.52
CA PHE A 423 23.69 -18.17 -4.73
C PHE A 423 24.60 -17.70 -3.61
N LEU A 424 25.36 -18.63 -3.00
CA LEU A 424 26.34 -18.32 -1.99
C LEU A 424 27.74 -18.27 -2.62
N PHE A 425 28.36 -17.11 -2.58
CA PHE A 425 29.69 -16.85 -3.10
C PHE A 425 30.70 -16.71 -1.96
N ASP A 426 31.72 -17.54 -1.92
CA ASP A 426 32.82 -17.44 -0.96
C ASP A 426 33.90 -16.49 -1.50
N ILE A 427 34.20 -15.42 -0.77
CA ILE A 427 35.08 -14.35 -1.23
C ILE A 427 36.53 -14.83 -1.40
N ALA A 428 37.03 -15.68 -0.50
CA ALA A 428 38.40 -16.13 -0.49
C ALA A 428 38.68 -17.15 -1.60
N SER A 429 37.83 -18.14 -1.74
CA SER A 429 38.00 -19.23 -2.72
C SER A 429 37.39 -18.93 -4.08
N LYS A 430 36.52 -17.89 -4.17
CA LYS A 430 35.71 -17.53 -5.34
C LYS A 430 34.79 -18.69 -5.81
N GLN A 431 34.48 -19.64 -4.91
CA GLN A 431 33.54 -20.72 -5.19
C GLN A 431 32.10 -20.25 -5.00
N VAL A 432 31.20 -20.76 -5.85
CA VAL A 432 29.79 -20.46 -5.82
C VAL A 432 28.97 -21.72 -5.60
N LYS A 433 27.99 -21.65 -4.71
CA LYS A 433 27.04 -22.74 -4.43
C LYS A 433 25.63 -22.23 -4.66
N PRO A 434 24.79 -22.87 -5.51
CA PRO A 434 23.36 -22.57 -5.57
C PRO A 434 22.70 -23.10 -4.29
N LEU A 435 21.86 -22.26 -3.66
CA LEU A 435 21.17 -22.61 -2.41
C LEU A 435 19.73 -23.05 -2.63
N THR A 436 19.10 -22.59 -3.68
CA THR A 436 17.66 -22.77 -3.93
C THR A 436 17.36 -23.51 -5.23
N LYS A 437 18.36 -24.06 -5.91
CA LYS A 437 18.22 -24.78 -7.18
C LYS A 437 17.06 -25.78 -7.19
N ASP A 438 16.85 -26.51 -6.08
CA ASP A 438 15.80 -27.52 -5.93
C ASP A 438 14.55 -26.99 -5.20
N PHE A 439 14.44 -25.66 -5.12
CA PHE A 439 13.32 -24.96 -4.50
C PHE A 439 12.51 -24.26 -5.60
N ASP A 440 11.30 -24.74 -5.87
CA ASP A 440 10.48 -24.35 -7.02
C ASP A 440 9.97 -22.89 -6.99
N PRO A 441 9.54 -22.31 -5.82
CA PRO A 441 9.09 -20.91 -5.76
C PRO A 441 10.19 -19.90 -6.06
N SER A 442 9.86 -18.83 -6.80
CA SER A 442 10.78 -17.76 -7.17
C SER A 442 11.10 -16.82 -6.01
N ILE A 443 12.35 -16.51 -5.78
CA ILE A 443 12.79 -15.60 -4.72
C ILE A 443 12.36 -14.15 -5.07
N ASP A 444 11.69 -13.48 -4.11
CA ASP A 444 11.21 -12.10 -4.26
C ASP A 444 12.09 -11.11 -3.44
N ASP A 445 12.11 -11.23 -2.11
CA ASP A 445 12.90 -10.37 -1.21
C ASP A 445 13.69 -11.21 -0.22
N VAL A 446 14.87 -10.76 0.20
CA VAL A 446 15.78 -11.53 1.04
C VAL A 446 16.51 -10.67 2.07
N ASP A 447 16.70 -11.22 3.28
CA ASP A 447 17.47 -10.64 4.36
C ASP A 447 18.37 -11.73 5.01
N TRP A 448 19.69 -11.48 5.03
CA TRP A 448 20.59 -12.34 5.78
C TRP A 448 20.77 -11.81 7.20
N SER A 449 20.02 -12.37 8.12
CA SER A 449 19.90 -11.90 9.50
C SER A 449 21.25 -11.89 10.24
N TRP A 450 21.62 -10.73 10.75
CA TRP A 450 22.79 -10.58 11.63
C TRP A 450 22.54 -11.18 13.01
N ALA A 451 21.27 -11.30 13.40
CA ALA A 451 20.89 -11.78 14.73
C ALA A 451 21.14 -13.27 14.96
N ASP A 452 20.96 -14.09 13.93
CA ASP A 452 21.03 -15.56 14.05
C ASP A 452 21.73 -16.25 12.88
N GLY A 453 22.17 -15.49 11.87
CA GLY A 453 22.87 -16.00 10.70
C GLY A 453 22.01 -16.82 9.74
N GLN A 454 20.69 -16.80 9.91
CA GLN A 454 19.76 -17.43 8.96
C GLN A 454 19.43 -16.48 7.81
N ILE A 455 19.03 -17.02 6.68
CA ILE A 455 18.56 -16.27 5.53
C ILE A 455 17.03 -16.32 5.52
N TYR A 456 16.39 -15.16 5.69
CA TYR A 456 14.94 -15.01 5.62
C TYR A 456 14.59 -14.47 4.24
N PHE A 457 13.56 -15.01 3.62
CA PHE A 457 13.15 -14.56 2.29
C PHE A 457 11.66 -14.76 2.05
N SER A 458 11.07 -13.91 1.19
CA SER A 458 9.79 -14.17 0.57
C SER A 458 9.99 -14.83 -0.79
N ALA A 459 9.03 -15.66 -1.20
CA ALA A 459 9.07 -16.30 -2.50
C ALA A 459 7.66 -16.44 -3.08
N GLU A 460 7.56 -16.21 -4.40
CA GLU A 460 6.37 -16.42 -5.19
C GLU A 460 6.20 -17.93 -5.48
N ASP A 461 5.14 -18.51 -4.92
CA ASP A 461 4.68 -19.88 -5.16
C ASP A 461 3.35 -19.80 -5.91
N ARG A 462 3.41 -19.74 -7.22
CA ARG A 462 2.27 -19.42 -8.08
C ARG A 462 1.72 -18.02 -7.77
N ASP A 463 0.49 -17.90 -7.32
CA ASP A 463 -0.16 -16.66 -6.96
C ASP A 463 -0.08 -16.32 -5.45
N TYR A 464 0.59 -17.17 -4.66
CA TYR A 464 0.91 -16.92 -3.25
C TYR A 464 2.30 -16.32 -3.11
N VAL A 465 2.48 -15.47 -2.11
CA VAL A 465 3.81 -15.07 -1.63
C VAL A 465 3.96 -15.46 -0.17
N ASN A 466 4.83 -16.43 0.04
CA ASN A 466 5.09 -17.03 1.35
C ASN A 466 6.45 -16.59 1.89
N MET A 467 6.66 -16.76 3.20
CA MET A 467 7.97 -16.54 3.83
C MET A 467 8.64 -17.83 4.21
N PHE A 468 9.95 -17.83 4.07
CA PHE A 468 10.82 -18.97 4.35
C PHE A 468 12.04 -18.54 5.14
N VAL A 469 12.66 -19.50 5.81
CA VAL A 469 13.98 -19.37 6.41
C VAL A 469 14.87 -20.49 5.90
N LEU A 470 16.05 -20.12 5.43
CA LEU A 470 17.09 -21.03 4.94
C LEU A 470 18.27 -21.01 5.91
N ASN A 471 18.70 -22.19 6.33
CA ASN A 471 19.95 -22.36 7.06
C ASN A 471 21.11 -22.48 6.05
N PRO A 472 22.01 -21.48 5.94
CA PRO A 472 23.04 -21.46 4.90
C PRO A 472 24.07 -22.60 5.05
N LYS A 473 24.23 -23.18 6.27
CA LYS A 473 25.18 -24.26 6.52
C LYS A 473 24.63 -25.62 6.10
N THR A 474 23.36 -25.88 6.36
CA THR A 474 22.70 -27.17 6.06
C THR A 474 21.96 -27.20 4.74
N GLY A 475 21.59 -26.02 4.20
CA GLY A 475 20.74 -25.88 3.02
C GLY A 475 19.25 -26.17 3.27
N ILE A 476 18.85 -26.36 4.54
CA ILE A 476 17.46 -26.67 4.88
C ILE A 476 16.61 -25.39 4.78
N ILE A 477 15.57 -25.46 3.97
CA ILE A 477 14.54 -24.41 3.83
C ILE A 477 13.31 -24.81 4.64
N THR A 478 12.78 -23.89 5.42
CA THR A 478 11.58 -24.09 6.24
C THR A 478 10.59 -22.97 5.98
N LYS A 479 9.34 -23.31 5.64
CA LYS A 479 8.26 -22.33 5.49
C LYS A 479 7.86 -21.77 6.85
N LEU A 480 7.78 -20.45 6.96
CA LEU A 480 7.29 -19.75 8.15
C LEU A 480 5.75 -19.67 8.15
N PRO A 481 5.09 -19.80 9.33
CA PRO A 481 3.64 -19.78 9.42
C PRO A 481 3.08 -18.35 9.44
N VAL A 482 3.38 -17.56 8.40
CA VAL A 482 2.83 -16.22 8.22
C VAL A 482 1.30 -16.27 8.07
N LYS A 483 0.63 -15.20 8.48
CA LYS A 483 -0.82 -15.04 8.30
C LYS A 483 -1.07 -14.26 7.02
N GLY A 484 -1.78 -14.87 6.09
CA GLY A 484 -2.13 -14.27 4.80
C GLY A 484 -1.68 -15.13 3.64
N ASP A 485 -2.08 -14.71 2.45
CA ASP A 485 -1.85 -15.41 1.18
C ASP A 485 -0.75 -14.73 0.36
N TYR A 486 -0.54 -13.42 0.62
CA TYR A 486 0.41 -12.60 -0.11
C TYR A 486 1.18 -11.68 0.86
N THR A 487 2.40 -12.09 1.24
CA THR A 487 3.32 -11.29 2.05
C THR A 487 4.18 -10.42 1.14
N TYR A 488 3.84 -9.15 1.02
CA TYR A 488 4.47 -8.25 0.05
C TYR A 488 5.60 -7.39 0.63
N ARG A 489 5.82 -7.45 1.93
CA ARG A 489 6.90 -6.72 2.59
C ARG A 489 7.22 -7.34 3.95
N PHE A 490 8.50 -7.46 4.22
CA PHE A 490 8.97 -7.83 5.55
C PHE A 490 10.21 -7.03 5.96
N ASN A 491 10.53 -7.06 7.24
CA ASN A 491 11.70 -6.42 7.81
C ASN A 491 12.18 -7.21 9.04
N MET A 492 13.47 -7.50 9.10
CA MET A 492 14.10 -8.15 10.25
C MET A 492 14.75 -7.11 11.16
N ALA A 493 14.68 -7.32 12.47
CA ALA A 493 15.47 -6.54 13.42
C ALA A 493 16.95 -6.97 13.36
N ALA A 494 17.87 -6.01 13.40
CA ALA A 494 19.30 -6.28 13.18
C ALA A 494 19.95 -7.16 14.26
N HIS A 495 19.52 -7.03 15.53
CA HIS A 495 20.22 -7.64 16.66
C HIS A 495 19.45 -8.80 17.34
N VAL A 496 18.21 -9.02 16.97
CA VAL A 496 17.35 -10.07 17.53
C VAL A 496 16.50 -10.69 16.43
N PRO A 497 16.17 -11.98 16.49
CA PRO A 497 15.36 -12.64 15.47
C PRO A 497 13.87 -12.27 15.62
N VAL A 498 13.56 -11.02 15.31
CA VAL A 498 12.21 -10.45 15.28
C VAL A 498 11.89 -10.03 13.84
N LEU A 499 10.78 -10.51 13.35
CA LEU A 499 10.25 -10.28 12.02
C LEU A 499 9.02 -9.38 12.11
N ALA A 500 8.97 -8.31 11.33
CA ALA A 500 7.75 -7.58 11.03
C ALA A 500 7.35 -7.79 9.58
N TYR A 501 6.07 -7.97 9.30
CA TYR A 501 5.62 -8.18 7.93
C TYR A 501 4.20 -7.67 7.67
N LEU A 502 3.94 -7.37 6.41
CA LEU A 502 2.63 -7.00 5.88
C LEU A 502 2.14 -8.10 4.95
N SER A 503 0.91 -8.53 5.14
CA SER A 503 0.32 -9.55 4.30
C SER A 503 -1.16 -9.31 4.04
N TYR A 504 -1.57 -9.59 2.80
CA TYR A 504 -2.98 -9.67 2.40
C TYR A 504 -3.50 -11.09 2.55
N LYS A 505 -4.80 -11.20 2.79
CA LYS A 505 -5.54 -12.40 2.40
C LYS A 505 -6.30 -12.13 1.10
N THR A 506 -6.65 -13.16 0.40
CA THR A 506 -7.39 -13.07 -0.87
C THR A 506 -8.67 -12.22 -0.74
N MET A 507 -9.33 -12.26 0.44
CA MET A 507 -10.59 -11.58 0.71
C MET A 507 -10.49 -10.56 1.87
N GLU A 508 -9.30 -10.12 2.25
CA GLU A 508 -9.10 -9.10 3.30
C GLU A 508 -7.94 -8.17 2.92
N PRO A 509 -8.07 -6.85 3.17
CA PRO A 509 -6.99 -5.89 3.01
C PRO A 509 -5.76 -6.25 3.86
N ALA A 510 -4.62 -5.59 3.57
CA ALA A 510 -3.36 -5.83 4.25
C ALA A 510 -3.47 -5.66 5.76
N SER A 511 -2.90 -6.61 6.46
CA SER A 511 -2.67 -6.58 7.91
C SER A 511 -1.18 -6.49 8.23
N ALA A 512 -0.86 -5.93 9.40
CA ALA A 512 0.50 -5.79 9.89
C ALA A 512 0.74 -6.72 11.09
N TYR A 513 1.86 -7.42 11.07
CA TYR A 513 2.22 -8.42 12.09
C TYR A 513 3.65 -8.27 12.55
N VAL A 514 3.92 -8.70 13.79
CA VAL A 514 5.27 -8.90 14.32
C VAL A 514 5.36 -10.30 14.93
N ALA A 515 6.46 -10.99 14.65
CA ALA A 515 6.74 -12.31 15.20
C ALA A 515 8.16 -12.39 15.75
N THR A 516 8.34 -13.04 16.89
CA THR A 516 9.65 -13.48 17.38
C THR A 516 9.93 -14.88 16.86
N ILE A 517 11.17 -15.13 16.44
CA ILE A 517 11.54 -16.40 15.83
C ILE A 517 12.50 -17.15 16.75
N LYS A 518 12.32 -18.46 16.88
CA LYS A 518 13.22 -19.37 17.58
C LYS A 518 13.22 -20.72 16.86
N ASN A 519 14.41 -21.20 16.51
CA ASN A 519 14.59 -22.49 15.81
C ASN A 519 13.70 -22.59 14.55
N ALA A 520 13.73 -21.56 13.70
CA ALA A 520 12.96 -21.46 12.46
C ALA A 520 11.41 -21.57 12.66
N LYS A 521 10.90 -21.18 13.82
CA LYS A 521 9.46 -21.18 14.14
C LYS A 521 9.08 -19.89 14.85
N PHE A 522 7.81 -19.48 14.71
CA PHE A 522 7.29 -18.38 15.51
C PHE A 522 7.14 -18.82 16.97
N ASN A 523 7.80 -18.08 17.86
CA ASN A 523 7.68 -18.24 19.31
C ASN A 523 6.57 -17.34 19.89
N ALA A 524 6.42 -16.13 19.34
CA ALA A 524 5.31 -15.22 19.60
C ALA A 524 4.89 -14.55 18.29
N HIS A 525 3.61 -14.23 18.16
CA HIS A 525 3.06 -13.61 16.96
C HIS A 525 1.90 -12.68 17.33
N SER A 526 2.02 -11.40 17.00
CA SER A 526 1.10 -10.33 17.36
C SER A 526 0.63 -9.56 16.13
N SER A 527 -0.63 -9.16 16.11
CA SER A 527 -1.17 -8.23 15.12
C SER A 527 -0.93 -6.79 15.58
N MET A 528 -0.37 -5.96 14.71
CA MET A 528 -0.18 -4.52 14.91
C MET A 528 -1.28 -3.70 14.22
N PHE A 529 -1.89 -4.27 13.19
CA PHE A 529 -3.06 -3.74 12.50
C PHE A 529 -3.85 -4.88 11.84
N ASN A 530 -5.16 -4.84 11.98
CA ASN A 530 -6.07 -5.79 11.33
C ASN A 530 -6.68 -5.15 10.08
N GLY A 531 -6.29 -5.62 8.90
CA GLY A 531 -6.77 -5.08 7.62
C GLY A 531 -8.28 -5.21 7.42
N LYS A 532 -8.93 -6.19 8.06
CA LYS A 532 -10.37 -6.35 8.00
C LYS A 532 -11.13 -5.11 8.48
N GLU A 533 -10.55 -4.35 9.42
CA GLU A 533 -11.15 -3.09 9.90
C GLU A 533 -11.28 -2.04 8.78
N ALA A 534 -10.47 -2.13 7.73
CA ALA A 534 -10.54 -1.24 6.58
C ALA A 534 -11.73 -1.53 5.64
N LEU A 535 -12.42 -2.65 5.80
CA LEU A 535 -13.66 -2.95 5.08
C LEU A 535 -14.85 -2.20 5.68
N GLY A 536 -14.77 -1.78 6.95
CA GLY A 536 -15.90 -1.15 7.64
C GLY A 536 -17.15 -2.01 7.56
N ASP A 537 -18.21 -1.42 7.04
CA ASP A 537 -19.52 -2.06 6.85
C ASP A 537 -19.74 -2.61 5.43
N ALA A 538 -18.70 -2.60 4.59
CA ALA A 538 -18.79 -3.15 3.23
C ALA A 538 -18.90 -4.68 3.23
N GLU A 539 -19.82 -5.18 2.46
CA GLU A 539 -20.09 -6.60 2.30
C GLU A 539 -19.45 -7.11 1.00
N ILE A 540 -18.63 -8.15 1.11
CA ILE A 540 -17.95 -8.80 -0.01
C ILE A 540 -18.46 -10.21 -0.20
N GLY A 541 -18.24 -10.74 -1.41
CA GLY A 541 -18.58 -12.12 -1.77
C GLY A 541 -17.60 -13.14 -1.20
N THR A 542 -17.42 -14.24 -1.92
CA THR A 542 -16.49 -15.33 -1.56
C THR A 542 -15.51 -15.60 -2.69
N CYS A 543 -14.38 -16.21 -2.37
CA CYS A 543 -13.40 -16.67 -3.34
C CYS A 543 -13.06 -18.14 -3.11
N GLN A 544 -12.89 -18.89 -4.19
CA GLN A 544 -12.43 -20.28 -4.17
C GLN A 544 -11.46 -20.53 -5.31
N ASP A 545 -10.48 -21.42 -5.08
CA ASP A 545 -9.60 -21.87 -6.15
C ASP A 545 -10.39 -22.70 -7.15
N TRP A 546 -10.15 -22.43 -8.43
CA TRP A 546 -10.78 -23.18 -9.53
C TRP A 546 -9.77 -23.39 -10.65
N ASN A 547 -9.30 -24.61 -10.75
CA ASN A 547 -8.31 -25.04 -11.73
C ASN A 547 -8.95 -25.92 -12.79
N PHE A 548 -8.36 -25.95 -13.97
CA PHE A 548 -8.78 -26.87 -15.02
C PHE A 548 -7.59 -27.40 -15.81
N THR A 549 -7.77 -28.52 -16.50
CA THR A 549 -6.77 -29.08 -17.40
C THR A 549 -7.02 -28.58 -18.82
N ASN A 550 -5.99 -28.00 -19.45
CA ASN A 550 -6.08 -27.52 -20.82
C ASN A 550 -5.99 -28.70 -21.83
N SER A 551 -6.14 -28.41 -23.13
CA SER A 551 -6.10 -29.43 -24.20
C SER A 551 -4.72 -30.10 -24.36
N LYS A 552 -3.65 -29.55 -23.74
CA LYS A 552 -2.30 -30.12 -23.77
C LYS A 552 -2.02 -31.01 -22.57
N GLY A 553 -2.92 -31.05 -21.58
CA GLY A 553 -2.76 -31.80 -20.34
C GLY A 553 -2.20 -31.01 -19.17
N ASP A 554 -1.93 -29.69 -19.34
CA ASP A 554 -1.39 -28.85 -18.27
C ASP A 554 -2.50 -28.38 -17.36
N THR A 555 -2.19 -28.25 -16.06
CA THR A 555 -3.09 -27.61 -15.10
C THR A 555 -2.99 -26.10 -15.21
N VAL A 556 -4.11 -25.47 -15.53
CA VAL A 556 -4.26 -24.01 -15.48
C VAL A 556 -4.90 -23.63 -14.15
N TYR A 557 -4.18 -22.82 -13.39
CA TYR A 557 -4.62 -22.37 -12.08
C TYR A 557 -5.51 -21.14 -12.19
N GLY A 558 -6.39 -20.95 -11.21
CA GLY A 558 -7.23 -19.77 -11.17
C GLY A 558 -8.07 -19.67 -9.92
N ARG A 559 -8.73 -18.51 -9.77
CA ARG A 559 -9.59 -18.20 -8.65
C ARG A 559 -10.94 -17.68 -9.13
N LEU A 560 -11.99 -18.23 -8.59
CA LEU A 560 -13.37 -17.85 -8.88
C LEU A 560 -13.92 -17.00 -7.72
N TYR A 561 -14.27 -15.77 -8.02
CA TYR A 561 -14.89 -14.84 -7.09
C TYR A 561 -16.38 -14.78 -7.35
N LEU A 562 -17.18 -15.01 -6.33
CA LEU A 562 -18.63 -15.10 -6.38
C LEU A 562 -19.28 -13.96 -5.62
N PRO A 563 -20.40 -13.39 -6.11
CA PRO A 563 -21.19 -12.41 -5.38
C PRO A 563 -21.60 -12.91 -4.00
N LYS A 564 -21.89 -11.98 -3.05
CA LYS A 564 -22.30 -12.33 -1.69
C LYS A 564 -23.52 -13.27 -1.67
N ASP A 565 -24.51 -12.99 -2.50
CA ASP A 565 -25.77 -13.74 -2.57
C ASP A 565 -25.80 -14.67 -3.81
N PHE A 566 -24.65 -15.31 -4.10
CA PHE A 566 -24.52 -16.20 -5.24
C PHE A 566 -25.49 -17.39 -5.14
N ASP A 567 -26.26 -17.60 -6.20
CA ASP A 567 -27.21 -18.70 -6.36
C ASP A 567 -26.81 -19.55 -7.57
N ALA A 568 -26.30 -20.74 -7.32
CA ALA A 568 -25.83 -21.66 -8.36
C ALA A 568 -26.89 -22.08 -9.38
N THR A 569 -28.16 -21.82 -9.12
CA THR A 569 -29.27 -22.11 -10.05
C THR A 569 -29.47 -21.01 -11.09
N LYS A 570 -28.84 -19.84 -10.91
CA LYS A 570 -28.92 -18.68 -11.79
C LYS A 570 -27.73 -18.59 -12.72
N LYS A 571 -27.88 -17.84 -13.81
CA LYS A 571 -26.80 -17.47 -14.69
C LYS A 571 -26.31 -16.06 -14.35
N TYR A 572 -25.01 -15.90 -14.34
CA TYR A 572 -24.35 -14.62 -14.08
C TYR A 572 -23.49 -14.19 -15.26
N PRO A 573 -23.39 -12.90 -15.56
CA PRO A 573 -22.32 -12.42 -16.41
C PRO A 573 -20.98 -12.65 -15.71
N MET A 574 -19.94 -12.97 -16.50
CA MET A 574 -18.62 -13.27 -15.95
C MET A 574 -17.55 -12.39 -16.58
N ILE A 575 -16.64 -11.90 -15.75
CA ILE A 575 -15.42 -11.22 -16.14
C ILE A 575 -14.27 -12.19 -15.94
N VAL A 576 -13.52 -12.48 -17.02
CA VAL A 576 -12.28 -13.25 -16.95
C VAL A 576 -11.13 -12.27 -17.05
N TYR A 577 -10.25 -12.27 -16.04
CA TYR A 577 -9.05 -11.47 -16.03
C TYR A 577 -7.82 -12.37 -15.99
N TYR A 578 -6.85 -12.06 -16.84
CA TYR A 578 -5.52 -12.66 -16.85
C TYR A 578 -4.51 -11.59 -17.27
N TYR A 579 -3.30 -11.71 -16.75
CA TYR A 579 -2.17 -10.89 -17.20
C TYR A 579 -1.38 -11.68 -18.25
N GLY A 580 -1.24 -11.13 -19.43
CA GLY A 580 -0.54 -11.78 -20.53
C GLY A 580 0.99 -11.61 -20.50
N GLY A 581 1.56 -11.13 -19.41
CA GLY A 581 3.00 -10.97 -19.19
C GLY A 581 3.59 -12.10 -18.34
N CYS A 582 4.74 -11.84 -17.75
CA CYS A 582 5.53 -12.82 -17.02
C CYS A 582 5.24 -12.91 -15.51
N SER A 583 4.30 -12.14 -14.98
CA SER A 583 3.95 -12.15 -13.56
C SER A 583 2.59 -12.78 -13.33
N PRO A 584 2.38 -13.49 -12.21
CA PRO A 584 1.05 -13.97 -11.82
C PRO A 584 0.15 -12.80 -11.43
N VAL A 585 -1.17 -13.03 -11.42
CA VAL A 585 -2.13 -12.14 -10.80
C VAL A 585 -2.21 -12.49 -9.32
N SER A 586 -1.40 -11.84 -8.51
CA SER A 586 -1.24 -12.16 -7.08
C SER A 586 -2.55 -12.07 -6.29
N ARG A 587 -2.61 -12.74 -5.13
CA ARG A 587 -3.71 -12.70 -4.14
C ARG A 587 -3.76 -11.40 -3.35
N TYR A 588 -3.55 -10.33 -4.02
CA TYR A 588 -3.50 -8.99 -3.51
C TYR A 588 -4.93 -8.41 -3.51
N PHE A 589 -5.50 -8.18 -2.33
CA PHE A 589 -6.90 -7.77 -2.18
C PHE A 589 -7.23 -6.48 -2.93
N GLU A 590 -6.36 -5.47 -2.83
CA GLU A 590 -6.53 -4.14 -3.46
C GLU A 590 -5.99 -4.12 -4.90
N SER A 591 -6.07 -5.24 -5.61
CA SER A 591 -5.69 -5.32 -7.02
C SER A 591 -6.41 -4.24 -7.84
N PRO A 592 -5.74 -3.63 -8.82
CA PRO A 592 -6.38 -2.62 -9.68
C PRO A 592 -7.59 -3.13 -10.45
N TYR A 593 -7.78 -4.46 -10.52
CA TYR A 593 -8.94 -5.10 -11.16
C TYR A 593 -10.03 -5.54 -10.18
N ALA A 594 -9.82 -5.32 -8.87
CA ALA A 594 -10.75 -5.46 -7.77
C ALA A 594 -11.94 -6.43 -8.02
N PRO A 595 -11.74 -7.76 -7.99
CA PRO A 595 -12.82 -8.72 -8.26
C PRO A 595 -14.03 -8.52 -7.35
N GLN A 596 -13.80 -8.06 -6.13
CA GLN A 596 -14.83 -7.78 -5.13
C GLN A 596 -15.80 -6.68 -5.58
N TYR A 597 -15.29 -5.66 -6.29
CA TYR A 597 -16.13 -4.61 -6.87
C TYR A 597 -17.04 -5.17 -7.97
N TRP A 598 -16.51 -6.00 -8.86
CA TRP A 598 -17.33 -6.63 -9.90
C TRP A 598 -18.37 -7.58 -9.31
N ASN A 599 -18.03 -8.30 -8.24
CA ASN A 599 -19.00 -9.13 -7.53
C ASN A 599 -20.14 -8.31 -6.94
N SER A 600 -19.89 -7.11 -6.40
CA SER A 600 -20.92 -6.24 -5.85
C SER A 600 -21.92 -5.75 -6.91
N LEU A 601 -21.48 -5.71 -8.18
CA LEU A 601 -22.32 -5.39 -9.34
C LEU A 601 -23.04 -6.64 -9.92
N GLY A 602 -22.93 -7.79 -9.26
CA GLY A 602 -23.59 -9.04 -9.67
C GLY A 602 -22.86 -9.86 -10.74
N TYR A 603 -21.58 -9.56 -11.02
CA TYR A 603 -20.75 -10.38 -11.90
C TYR A 603 -20.05 -11.48 -11.09
N VAL A 604 -19.83 -12.62 -11.72
CA VAL A 604 -18.80 -13.57 -11.32
C VAL A 604 -17.48 -13.08 -11.90
N ALA A 605 -16.40 -13.09 -11.13
CA ALA A 605 -15.07 -12.77 -11.66
C ALA A 605 -14.17 -14.02 -11.57
N TYR A 606 -13.46 -14.32 -12.65
CA TYR A 606 -12.50 -15.41 -12.70
C TYR A 606 -11.11 -14.86 -13.04
N ILE A 607 -10.16 -15.08 -12.14
CA ILE A 607 -8.76 -14.78 -12.38
C ILE A 607 -8.07 -16.05 -12.84
N LEU A 608 -7.46 -16.00 -14.02
CA LEU A 608 -6.72 -17.11 -14.62
C LEU A 608 -5.22 -16.80 -14.54
N GLU A 609 -4.45 -17.77 -14.02
CA GLU A 609 -3.00 -17.70 -13.96
C GLU A 609 -2.40 -18.38 -15.21
N PRO A 610 -1.73 -17.61 -16.10
CA PRO A 610 -1.11 -18.20 -17.27
C PRO A 610 0.10 -19.05 -16.89
N SER A 611 0.31 -20.16 -17.55
CA SER A 611 1.52 -20.97 -17.44
C SER A 611 2.76 -20.17 -17.89
N GLY A 612 3.92 -20.41 -17.26
CA GLY A 612 5.17 -19.71 -17.54
C GLY A 612 5.30 -18.33 -16.90
N ALA A 613 4.37 -17.94 -16.00
CA ALA A 613 4.56 -16.79 -15.13
C ALA A 613 5.54 -17.11 -13.99
N THR A 614 6.12 -16.07 -13.36
CA THR A 614 6.97 -16.19 -12.17
C THR A 614 6.29 -17.02 -11.08
N GLY A 615 7.04 -17.86 -10.39
CA GLY A 615 6.50 -18.75 -9.35
C GLY A 615 5.85 -20.04 -9.87
N PHE A 616 5.92 -20.31 -11.18
CA PHE A 616 5.49 -21.57 -11.79
C PHE A 616 6.66 -22.48 -12.17
N GLY A 617 7.82 -22.27 -11.55
CA GLY A 617 9.05 -22.99 -11.82
C GLY A 617 9.90 -22.35 -12.92
N GLN A 618 11.02 -23.04 -13.24
CA GLN A 618 12.00 -22.49 -14.19
C GLN A 618 11.57 -22.61 -15.68
N GLU A 619 10.53 -23.38 -16.02
CA GLU A 619 10.03 -23.52 -17.41
C GLU A 619 9.27 -22.31 -17.89
#